data_c3650d631e19587bc0d9b7a5162fa37d
#
_entry.id   c3650d631e19587bc0d9b7a5162fa37d
#
_cell.length_a   1.000
_cell.length_b   1.000
_cell.length_c   1.000
_cell.angle_alpha   90.00
_cell.angle_beta   90.00
_cell.angle_gamma   90.00
#
_symmetry.space_group_name_H-M   'P 1'
#
loop_
_entity.id
_entity.type
_entity.pdbx_description
1 polymer ?
#
loop_
_entity_poly.entity_id
_entity_poly.type
_entity_poly.pdbx_seq_one_letter_code
_entity_poly.pdbx_strand_id
1 'polypeptide(L)'
;MKKHLNRREFGATAIAAIAASTLPAPYLSAAEKKYDTGASDTEIKIGQTVPHSGPGSLYGVLGRVGEAYFQMINDKGGLSGRKIKFLTLDDAYSAPKCVEATRRLVEQDEVLALFGSLGTAPQTAVHKYLNAKGVPQLLLNTGASKWNDPKNHKWTMAGLPLYPTEARILAKHVVSVRPEAKVGILYQNDDFGRDFLGPFKKTLADAGGKAHVIMEQTYDLTDPTVDSQLINLSNSGADVFYNISTGKASSQSIRKAAELGWKPLQLLSAGSTGRSILSAAGFENAKKIVAIRYAKDAGVPRWKNDPEVMGFEALRKQYLPNVDPDNTIAYAGYGQAVTMAEILRRCGDELTRENVLKQAANLHGFHSPFFLDGVTYDYTPDDYTPMKTLYISIFNGQDWDISDKPVTE
;
A
#
# COMPACT_ATOMS: atom_id res chain seq x y z
N MET A 1 53.62 74.67 -12.28
CA MET A 1 54.83 74.78 -13.14
C MET A 1 54.87 73.52 -14.03
N LYS A 2 54.90 73.82 -15.31
CA LYS A 2 55.05 72.80 -16.42
C LYS A 2 56.44 72.23 -16.41
N LYS A 3 56.58 70.96 -16.78
CA LYS A 3 57.66 70.46 -17.68
C LYS A 3 57.28 69.11 -18.20
N HIS A 4 57.04 69.06 -19.33
CA HIS A 4 57.26 68.44 -20.65
C HIS A 4 58.24 67.24 -20.65
N LEU A 5 57.75 66.17 -21.27
CA LEU A 5 58.28 65.34 -22.37
C LEU A 5 59.75 64.88 -22.35
N ASN A 6 59.96 63.58 -22.53
CA ASN A 6 60.59 63.19 -23.79
C ASN A 6 60.37 61.66 -24.07
N ARG A 7 60.20 61.42 -25.36
CA ARG A 7 60.05 60.11 -26.05
C ARG A 7 61.45 59.56 -26.33
N ARG A 8 61.41 58.24 -26.50
CA ARG A 8 62.42 57.36 -27.14
C ARG A 8 63.36 56.65 -26.17
N GLU A 9 63.13 55.34 -26.07
CA GLU A 9 64.07 54.42 -26.68
C GLU A 9 63.42 53.02 -26.84
N PHE A 10 63.69 52.50 -27.99
CA PHE A 10 63.34 51.18 -28.50
C PHE A 10 64.15 50.11 -27.80
N GLY A 11 63.59 48.95 -27.61
CA GLY A 11 64.40 47.78 -27.58
C GLY A 11 63.92 46.58 -26.78
N ALA A 12 63.72 45.57 -27.53
CA ALA A 12 63.74 44.17 -27.18
C ALA A 12 62.43 43.48 -26.82
N THR A 13 61.88 42.87 -27.83
CA THR A 13 60.90 41.78 -27.91
C THR A 13 61.28 40.64 -26.98
N ALA A 14 60.39 40.31 -26.05
CA ALA A 14 60.34 38.99 -25.43
C ALA A 14 58.91 38.44 -25.64
N ILE A 15 58.78 37.63 -26.67
CA ILE A 15 57.58 36.82 -26.90
C ILE A 15 57.59 35.68 -25.88
N ALA A 16 56.86 35.87 -24.76
CA ALA A 16 56.52 34.77 -23.87
C ALA A 16 55.36 33.98 -24.50
N ALA A 17 55.66 32.86 -25.08
CA ALA A 17 54.67 31.88 -25.54
C ALA A 17 53.95 31.32 -24.30
N ILE A 18 52.71 31.78 -24.07
CA ILE A 18 51.79 31.13 -23.12
C ILE A 18 51.36 29.81 -23.76
N ALA A 19 52.03 28.72 -23.39
CA ALA A 19 51.56 27.40 -23.61
C ALA A 19 50.28 27.23 -22.76
N ALA A 20 49.12 27.44 -23.39
CA ALA A 20 47.83 27.05 -22.81
C ALA A 20 47.82 25.51 -22.70
N SER A 21 48.18 25.02 -21.53
CA SER A 21 47.95 23.63 -21.16
C SER A 21 46.42 23.42 -21.07
N THR A 22 45.85 22.94 -22.15
CA THR A 22 44.49 22.39 -22.16
C THR A 22 44.53 21.14 -21.29
N LEU A 23 44.25 21.31 -19.98
CA LEU A 23 43.89 20.19 -19.15
C LEU A 23 42.60 19.60 -19.74
N PRO A 24 42.57 18.31 -20.07
CA PRO A 24 41.34 17.68 -20.47
C PRO A 24 40.36 17.84 -19.33
N ALA A 25 39.20 18.49 -19.59
CA ALA A 25 38.11 18.48 -18.64
C ALA A 25 37.83 17.03 -18.26
N PRO A 26 37.66 16.70 -16.97
CA PRO A 26 37.28 15.35 -16.60
C PRO A 26 36.00 15.04 -17.34
N TYR A 27 36.08 14.09 -18.26
CA TYR A 27 34.88 13.45 -18.81
C TYR A 27 34.15 12.88 -17.62
N LEU A 28 33.07 13.52 -17.20
CA LEU A 28 32.06 12.90 -16.38
C LEU A 28 31.56 11.71 -17.22
N SER A 29 32.12 10.54 -16.93
CA SER A 29 31.61 9.29 -17.49
C SER A 29 30.15 9.22 -17.08
N ALA A 30 29.25 9.43 -18.02
CA ALA A 30 27.84 9.13 -17.80
C ALA A 30 27.78 7.68 -17.31
N ALA A 31 27.18 7.45 -16.16
CA ALA A 31 27.03 6.10 -15.64
C ALA A 31 26.43 5.22 -16.74
N GLU A 32 27.02 4.06 -16.97
CA GLU A 32 26.54 3.13 -18.00
C GLU A 32 25.12 2.74 -17.69
N LYS A 33 24.20 2.99 -18.64
CA LYS A 33 22.80 2.62 -18.49
C LYS A 33 22.67 1.10 -18.48
N LYS A 34 21.89 0.58 -17.51
CA LYS A 34 21.65 -0.86 -17.34
C LYS A 34 20.15 -1.13 -17.28
N TYR A 35 19.70 -2.02 -18.15
CA TYR A 35 18.28 -2.35 -18.26
C TYR A 35 18.07 -3.86 -18.23
N ASP A 36 17.11 -4.30 -17.41
CA ASP A 36 16.53 -5.62 -17.54
C ASP A 36 15.27 -5.58 -18.43
N THR A 37 14.74 -6.76 -18.72
CA THR A 37 13.46 -6.93 -19.42
C THR A 37 12.39 -6.01 -18.82
N GLY A 38 11.71 -5.25 -19.68
CA GLY A 38 10.68 -4.29 -19.29
C GLY A 38 11.18 -2.85 -19.11
N ALA A 39 12.48 -2.58 -19.32
CA ALA A 39 13.02 -1.23 -19.28
C ALA A 39 13.85 -0.92 -20.54
N SER A 40 13.85 0.35 -20.94
CA SER A 40 14.63 0.89 -22.04
C SER A 40 14.96 2.37 -21.83
N ASP A 41 15.59 3.00 -22.82
CA ASP A 41 15.83 4.45 -22.84
C ASP A 41 14.54 5.28 -22.88
N THR A 42 13.44 4.71 -23.35
CA THR A 42 12.19 5.45 -23.62
C THR A 42 10.98 4.95 -22.86
N GLU A 43 11.01 3.72 -22.33
CA GLU A 43 9.84 3.09 -21.72
C GLU A 43 10.22 2.23 -20.50
N ILE A 44 9.34 2.19 -19.50
CA ILE A 44 9.37 1.26 -18.37
C ILE A 44 8.00 0.57 -18.31
N LYS A 45 7.99 -0.76 -18.37
CA LYS A 45 6.78 -1.59 -18.26
C LYS A 45 6.64 -2.12 -16.83
N ILE A 46 5.49 -1.88 -16.21
CA ILE A 46 5.14 -2.42 -14.88
C ILE A 46 3.75 -3.02 -14.90
N GLY A 47 3.54 -4.03 -14.07
CA GLY A 47 2.31 -4.82 -14.07
C GLY A 47 1.57 -4.82 -12.74
N GLN A 48 0.28 -5.19 -12.80
CA GLN A 48 -0.58 -5.38 -11.63
C GLN A 48 -1.64 -6.44 -11.92
N THR A 49 -2.04 -7.21 -10.91
CA THR A 49 -3.26 -8.01 -10.93
C THR A 49 -4.18 -7.58 -9.81
N VAL A 50 -5.43 -7.24 -10.15
CA VAL A 50 -6.49 -6.85 -9.20
C VAL A 50 -7.84 -7.35 -9.70
N PRO A 51 -8.84 -7.55 -8.83
CA PRO A 51 -10.17 -7.97 -9.26
C PRO A 51 -10.93 -6.78 -9.88
N HIS A 52 -10.84 -6.59 -11.20
CA HIS A 52 -11.67 -5.65 -11.92
C HIS A 52 -13.12 -6.13 -12.03
N SER A 53 -13.34 -7.45 -11.92
CA SER A 53 -14.65 -8.10 -11.94
C SER A 53 -14.87 -9.02 -10.73
N GLY A 54 -16.07 -9.62 -10.63
CA GLY A 54 -16.39 -10.59 -9.59
C GLY A 54 -16.62 -9.98 -8.19
N PRO A 55 -16.61 -10.82 -7.14
CA PRO A 55 -16.94 -10.41 -5.77
C PRO A 55 -16.01 -9.35 -5.17
N GLY A 56 -14.76 -9.34 -5.64
CA GLY A 56 -13.74 -8.35 -5.22
C GLY A 56 -13.70 -7.07 -6.06
N SER A 57 -14.63 -6.84 -6.99
CA SER A 57 -14.57 -5.75 -7.98
C SER A 57 -14.53 -4.33 -7.39
N LEU A 58 -14.95 -4.16 -6.13
CA LEU A 58 -14.76 -2.90 -5.40
C LEU A 58 -13.30 -2.43 -5.41
N TYR A 59 -12.36 -3.37 -5.35
CA TYR A 59 -10.92 -3.10 -5.33
C TYR A 59 -10.32 -2.86 -6.72
N GLY A 60 -11.05 -3.09 -7.81
CA GLY A 60 -10.60 -2.81 -9.17
C GLY A 60 -10.26 -1.34 -9.44
N VAL A 61 -10.71 -0.44 -8.57
CA VAL A 61 -10.35 0.99 -8.62
C VAL A 61 -8.84 1.22 -8.43
N LEU A 62 -8.14 0.32 -7.73
CA LEU A 62 -6.68 0.39 -7.57
C LEU A 62 -5.95 0.41 -8.93
N GLY A 63 -6.37 -0.48 -9.86
CA GLY A 63 -5.83 -0.52 -11.21
C GLY A 63 -6.12 0.75 -11.99
N ARG A 64 -7.38 1.20 -11.98
CA ARG A 64 -7.79 2.44 -12.68
C ARG A 64 -7.03 3.68 -12.19
N VAL A 65 -6.79 3.77 -10.89
CA VAL A 65 -6.00 4.89 -10.33
C VAL A 65 -4.54 4.79 -10.73
N GLY A 66 -3.96 3.60 -10.74
CA GLY A 66 -2.60 3.37 -11.27
C GLY A 66 -2.48 3.82 -12.72
N GLU A 67 -3.44 3.42 -13.60
CA GLU A 67 -3.47 3.85 -15.01
C GLU A 67 -3.54 5.39 -15.12
N ALA A 68 -4.45 6.02 -14.39
CA ALA A 68 -4.62 7.47 -14.38
C ALA A 68 -3.36 8.21 -13.90
N TYR A 69 -2.71 7.70 -12.84
CA TYR A 69 -1.51 8.31 -12.30
C TYR A 69 -0.33 8.24 -13.29
N PHE A 70 -0.09 7.07 -13.89
CA PHE A 70 1.00 6.94 -14.86
C PHE A 70 0.68 7.63 -16.18
N GLN A 71 -0.59 7.74 -16.58
CA GLN A 71 -1.00 8.60 -17.69
C GLN A 71 -0.65 10.07 -17.39
N MET A 72 -0.96 10.57 -16.20
CA MET A 72 -0.59 11.94 -15.79
C MET A 72 0.94 12.14 -15.83
N ILE A 73 1.73 11.18 -15.36
CA ILE A 73 3.19 11.22 -15.43
C ILE A 73 3.64 11.28 -16.90
N ASN A 74 3.05 10.46 -17.76
CA ASN A 74 3.37 10.39 -19.17
C ASN A 74 3.04 11.69 -19.93
N ASP A 75 1.91 12.34 -19.59
CA ASP A 75 1.51 13.62 -20.18
C ASP A 75 2.49 14.75 -19.82
N LYS A 76 3.13 14.64 -18.65
CA LYS A 76 4.18 15.57 -18.19
C LYS A 76 5.59 15.23 -18.68
N GLY A 77 5.74 14.32 -19.62
CA GLY A 77 7.04 13.96 -20.22
C GLY A 77 7.63 12.63 -19.72
N GLY A 78 6.92 11.90 -18.87
CA GLY A 78 7.35 10.61 -18.33
C GLY A 78 8.23 10.73 -17.07
N LEU A 79 8.73 9.62 -16.61
CA LEU A 79 9.62 9.54 -15.44
C LEU A 79 11.08 9.56 -15.93
N SER A 80 11.81 10.62 -15.62
CA SER A 80 13.19 10.82 -16.13
C SER A 80 13.29 10.65 -17.65
N GLY A 81 12.29 11.17 -18.38
CA GLY A 81 12.21 11.09 -19.86
C GLY A 81 11.67 9.77 -20.42
N ARG A 82 11.34 8.78 -19.57
CA ARG A 82 10.78 7.49 -19.99
C ARG A 82 9.28 7.43 -19.75
N LYS A 83 8.54 6.91 -20.71
CA LYS A 83 7.10 6.65 -20.53
C LYS A 83 6.89 5.42 -19.65
N ILE A 84 5.92 5.47 -18.77
CA ILE A 84 5.52 4.32 -17.97
C ILE A 84 4.37 3.61 -18.68
N LYS A 85 4.59 2.36 -19.07
CA LYS A 85 3.54 1.47 -19.56
C LYS A 85 3.06 0.62 -18.38
N PHE A 86 1.96 1.04 -17.78
CA PHE A 86 1.31 0.31 -16.70
C PHE A 86 0.24 -0.62 -17.26
N LEU A 87 0.26 -1.88 -16.85
CA LEU A 87 -0.63 -2.93 -17.29
C LEU A 87 -1.35 -3.52 -16.09
N THR A 88 -2.67 -3.30 -15.97
CA THR A 88 -3.49 -3.90 -14.91
C THR A 88 -4.41 -4.96 -15.50
N LEU A 89 -4.37 -6.18 -14.96
CA LEU A 89 -5.15 -7.32 -15.44
C LEU A 89 -6.14 -7.80 -14.39
N ASP A 90 -7.31 -8.25 -14.86
CA ASP A 90 -8.37 -8.79 -14.02
C ASP A 90 -8.05 -10.21 -13.56
N ASP A 91 -7.97 -10.42 -12.25
CA ASP A 91 -7.90 -11.75 -11.64
C ASP A 91 -9.20 -12.21 -10.97
N ALA A 92 -10.22 -11.36 -10.95
CA ALA A 92 -11.52 -11.63 -10.30
C ALA A 92 -11.40 -12.17 -8.85
N TYR A 93 -10.29 -11.90 -8.16
CA TYR A 93 -9.89 -12.51 -6.87
C TYR A 93 -9.78 -14.03 -6.93
N SER A 94 -9.41 -14.58 -8.08
CA SER A 94 -9.28 -16.01 -8.33
C SER A 94 -7.81 -16.41 -8.49
N ALA A 95 -7.33 -17.33 -7.67
CA ALA A 95 -5.94 -17.79 -7.75
C ALA A 95 -5.56 -18.34 -9.14
N PRO A 96 -6.38 -19.18 -9.83
CA PRO A 96 -6.08 -19.61 -11.20
C PRO A 96 -5.98 -18.46 -12.20
N LYS A 97 -6.91 -17.49 -12.17
CA LYS A 97 -6.86 -16.32 -13.05
C LYS A 97 -5.67 -15.42 -12.74
N CYS A 98 -5.33 -15.26 -11.46
CA CYS A 98 -4.14 -14.51 -11.05
C CYS A 98 -2.85 -15.16 -11.61
N VAL A 99 -2.75 -16.49 -11.61
CA VAL A 99 -1.63 -17.21 -12.22
C VAL A 99 -1.55 -16.95 -13.72
N GLU A 100 -2.66 -17.03 -14.44
CA GLU A 100 -2.74 -16.73 -15.88
C GLU A 100 -2.32 -15.28 -16.18
N ALA A 101 -2.94 -14.31 -15.49
CA ALA A 101 -2.66 -12.89 -15.66
C ALA A 101 -1.19 -12.56 -15.32
N THR A 102 -0.66 -13.12 -14.24
CA THR A 102 0.74 -12.90 -13.84
C THR A 102 1.71 -13.49 -14.87
N ARG A 103 1.46 -14.69 -15.38
CA ARG A 103 2.29 -15.28 -16.45
C ARG A 103 2.26 -14.44 -17.71
N ARG A 104 1.09 -13.93 -18.10
CA ARG A 104 0.98 -13.03 -19.24
C ARG A 104 1.84 -11.77 -19.03
N LEU A 105 1.73 -11.11 -17.88
CA LEU A 105 2.53 -9.91 -17.56
C LEU A 105 4.03 -10.18 -17.63
N VAL A 106 4.49 -11.35 -17.15
CA VAL A 106 5.92 -11.68 -17.07
C VAL A 106 6.47 -12.23 -18.40
N GLU A 107 5.72 -13.12 -19.06
CA GLU A 107 6.24 -13.93 -20.20
C GLU A 107 5.87 -13.34 -21.56
N GLN A 108 4.79 -12.53 -21.65
CA GLN A 108 4.32 -11.95 -22.91
C GLN A 108 4.48 -10.42 -22.92
N ASP A 109 4.01 -9.76 -21.88
CA ASP A 109 4.09 -8.29 -21.75
C ASP A 109 5.49 -7.85 -21.28
N GLU A 110 6.27 -8.77 -20.68
CA GLU A 110 7.67 -8.59 -20.29
C GLU A 110 7.86 -7.41 -19.32
N VAL A 111 7.09 -7.38 -18.23
CA VAL A 111 7.18 -6.29 -17.24
C VAL A 111 8.48 -6.36 -16.42
N LEU A 112 9.00 -5.20 -16.06
CA LEU A 112 10.17 -5.06 -15.16
C LEU A 112 9.82 -5.53 -13.74
N ALA A 113 8.65 -5.13 -13.25
CA ALA A 113 8.16 -5.47 -11.91
C ALA A 113 6.62 -5.48 -11.88
N LEU A 114 6.06 -6.15 -10.87
CA LEU A 114 4.66 -6.00 -10.47
C LEU A 114 4.60 -5.17 -9.18
N PHE A 115 3.55 -4.34 -9.03
CA PHE A 115 3.32 -3.61 -7.80
C PHE A 115 1.83 -3.47 -7.49
N GLY A 116 1.50 -3.35 -6.18
CA GLY A 116 0.14 -3.06 -5.76
C GLY A 116 -0.90 -4.13 -6.13
N SER A 117 -0.48 -5.34 -6.48
CA SER A 117 -1.40 -6.46 -6.73
C SER A 117 -2.17 -6.83 -5.47
N LEU A 118 -3.45 -7.25 -5.61
CA LEU A 118 -4.35 -7.41 -4.48
C LEU A 118 -4.67 -8.86 -4.15
N GLY A 119 -4.79 -9.12 -2.85
CA GLY A 119 -5.41 -10.31 -2.29
C GLY A 119 -4.43 -11.39 -1.85
N THR A 120 -4.59 -11.88 -0.62
CA THR A 120 -3.66 -12.84 -0.03
C THR A 120 -3.65 -14.16 -0.80
N ALA A 121 -4.81 -14.77 -1.04
CA ALA A 121 -4.91 -16.04 -1.74
C ALA A 121 -4.43 -15.96 -3.22
N PRO A 122 -4.85 -14.98 -4.04
CA PRO A 122 -4.33 -14.82 -5.38
C PRO A 122 -2.81 -14.62 -5.43
N GLN A 123 -2.25 -13.75 -4.58
CA GLN A 123 -0.83 -13.46 -4.59
C GLN A 123 0.01 -14.62 -4.02
N THR A 124 -0.55 -15.44 -3.12
CA THR A 124 0.09 -16.68 -2.66
C THR A 124 0.29 -17.67 -3.82
N ALA A 125 -0.62 -17.74 -4.77
CA ALA A 125 -0.52 -18.65 -5.90
C ALA A 125 0.64 -18.30 -6.87
N VAL A 126 1.11 -17.07 -6.88
CA VAL A 126 2.11 -16.59 -7.85
C VAL A 126 3.47 -16.24 -7.23
N HIS A 127 3.56 -16.02 -5.90
CA HIS A 127 4.80 -15.49 -5.32
C HIS A 127 6.03 -16.40 -5.49
N LYS A 128 5.86 -17.73 -5.41
CA LYS A 128 6.97 -18.68 -5.65
C LYS A 128 7.47 -18.61 -7.09
N TYR A 129 6.54 -18.50 -8.05
CA TYR A 129 6.88 -18.34 -9.46
C TYR A 129 7.65 -17.04 -9.71
N LEU A 130 7.17 -15.92 -9.16
CA LEU A 130 7.83 -14.62 -9.31
C LEU A 130 9.20 -14.61 -8.64
N ASN A 131 9.35 -15.21 -7.46
CA ASN A 131 10.65 -15.35 -6.80
C ASN A 131 11.62 -16.22 -7.60
N ALA A 132 11.16 -17.31 -8.19
CA ALA A 132 12.00 -18.17 -9.07
C ALA A 132 12.41 -17.45 -10.37
N LYS A 133 11.59 -16.55 -10.89
CA LYS A 133 11.87 -15.74 -12.09
C LYS A 133 12.66 -14.46 -11.79
N GLY A 134 12.90 -14.12 -10.52
CA GLY A 134 13.56 -12.88 -10.14
C GLY A 134 12.76 -11.63 -10.54
N VAL A 135 11.44 -11.68 -10.47
CA VAL A 135 10.56 -10.57 -10.80
C VAL A 135 10.04 -9.91 -9.51
N PRO A 136 10.33 -8.62 -9.28
CA PRO A 136 9.83 -7.93 -8.09
C PRO A 136 8.30 -7.91 -8.04
N GLN A 137 7.75 -8.24 -6.87
CA GLN A 137 6.34 -8.17 -6.51
C GLN A 137 6.20 -7.25 -5.30
N LEU A 138 5.99 -5.96 -5.54
CA LEU A 138 6.17 -4.91 -4.56
C LEU A 138 4.85 -4.31 -4.09
N LEU A 139 4.83 -3.77 -2.86
CA LEU A 139 3.72 -2.99 -2.32
C LEU A 139 2.38 -3.74 -2.42
N LEU A 140 2.36 -5.03 -2.16
CA LEU A 140 1.16 -5.84 -2.25
C LEU A 140 0.01 -5.29 -1.41
N ASN A 141 -1.20 -5.24 -1.96
CA ASN A 141 -2.42 -4.92 -1.22
C ASN A 141 -2.86 -6.11 -0.37
N THR A 142 -1.97 -6.55 0.50
CA THR A 142 -2.15 -7.58 1.52
C THR A 142 -1.04 -7.47 2.56
N GLY A 143 -1.41 -7.66 3.84
CA GLY A 143 -0.48 -7.65 4.98
C GLY A 143 -0.16 -9.05 5.50
N ALA A 144 -0.27 -10.10 4.66
CA ALA A 144 0.01 -11.45 5.12
C ALA A 144 1.45 -11.60 5.61
N SER A 145 1.63 -12.31 6.72
CA SER A 145 2.91 -12.50 7.40
C SER A 145 4.01 -13.09 6.52
N LYS A 146 3.61 -13.96 5.57
CA LYS A 146 4.52 -14.60 4.61
C LYS A 146 5.25 -13.63 3.69
N TRP A 147 4.83 -12.37 3.59
CA TRP A 147 5.49 -11.35 2.76
C TRP A 147 6.67 -10.68 3.47
N ASN A 148 6.86 -10.94 4.76
CA ASN A 148 8.06 -10.53 5.50
C ASN A 148 9.03 -11.72 5.63
N ASP A 149 9.55 -12.17 4.50
CA ASP A 149 10.55 -13.25 4.41
C ASP A 149 11.63 -12.92 3.37
N PRO A 150 12.43 -11.86 3.60
CA PRO A 150 13.46 -11.45 2.64
C PRO A 150 14.52 -12.52 2.38
N LYS A 151 14.73 -13.43 3.32
CA LYS A 151 15.73 -14.50 3.20
C LYS A 151 15.35 -15.56 2.15
N ASN A 152 14.09 -15.99 2.13
CA ASN A 152 13.64 -17.06 1.23
C ASN A 152 12.84 -16.54 0.03
N HIS A 153 12.20 -15.37 0.17
CA HIS A 153 11.31 -14.78 -0.84
C HIS A 153 11.60 -13.28 -1.04
N LYS A 154 12.87 -12.96 -1.33
CA LYS A 154 13.35 -11.56 -1.41
C LYS A 154 12.60 -10.68 -2.41
N TRP A 155 11.96 -11.28 -3.42
CA TRP A 155 11.27 -10.56 -4.49
C TRP A 155 9.82 -10.15 -4.16
N THR A 156 9.31 -10.50 -2.97
CA THR A 156 7.92 -10.24 -2.59
C THR A 156 7.84 -9.38 -1.33
N MET A 157 7.14 -8.24 -1.38
CA MET A 157 7.01 -7.28 -0.29
C MET A 157 5.56 -6.89 -0.06
N ALA A 158 5.11 -6.92 1.20
CA ALA A 158 3.80 -6.38 1.60
C ALA A 158 3.73 -4.87 1.37
N GLY A 159 2.53 -4.33 1.16
CA GLY A 159 2.27 -2.89 1.10
C GLY A 159 1.29 -2.39 2.18
N LEU A 160 0.72 -3.31 2.95
CA LEU A 160 -0.18 -3.04 4.08
C LEU A 160 0.45 -3.46 5.40
N PRO A 161 0.03 -2.90 6.54
CA PRO A 161 0.44 -3.40 7.86
C PRO A 161 0.30 -4.92 7.93
N LEU A 162 1.25 -5.58 8.58
CA LEU A 162 1.18 -7.04 8.72
C LEU A 162 -0.04 -7.44 9.57
N TYR A 163 -0.81 -8.40 9.11
CA TYR A 163 -2.02 -8.88 9.81
C TYR A 163 -1.75 -9.40 11.23
N PRO A 164 -0.65 -10.12 11.49
CA PRO A 164 -0.29 -10.48 12.86
C PRO A 164 -0.07 -9.28 13.78
N THR A 165 0.57 -8.21 13.29
CA THR A 165 0.78 -6.97 14.05
C THR A 165 -0.56 -6.33 14.42
N GLU A 166 -1.44 -6.15 13.44
CA GLU A 166 -2.79 -5.64 13.67
C GLU A 166 -3.56 -6.49 14.68
N ALA A 167 -3.55 -7.81 14.50
CA ALA A 167 -4.24 -8.75 15.38
C ALA A 167 -3.74 -8.66 16.83
N ARG A 168 -2.43 -8.58 17.05
CA ARG A 168 -1.84 -8.45 18.40
C ARG A 168 -2.21 -7.12 19.04
N ILE A 169 -2.15 -6.02 18.30
CA ILE A 169 -2.54 -4.69 18.82
C ILE A 169 -4.01 -4.68 19.23
N LEU A 170 -4.91 -5.19 18.39
CA LEU A 170 -6.34 -5.24 18.69
C LEU A 170 -6.65 -6.19 19.85
N ALA A 171 -5.96 -7.32 19.98
CA ALA A 171 -6.10 -8.22 21.13
C ALA A 171 -5.65 -7.54 22.44
N LYS A 172 -4.51 -6.85 22.44
CA LYS A 172 -4.06 -6.06 23.62
C LYS A 172 -5.08 -4.97 23.98
N HIS A 173 -5.66 -4.30 22.97
CA HIS A 173 -6.73 -3.33 23.21
C HIS A 173 -7.95 -4.00 23.88
N VAL A 174 -8.41 -5.14 23.36
CA VAL A 174 -9.53 -5.89 24.00
C VAL A 174 -9.23 -6.19 25.46
N VAL A 175 -8.07 -6.76 25.77
CA VAL A 175 -7.69 -7.09 27.15
C VAL A 175 -7.68 -5.84 28.05
N SER A 176 -7.23 -4.69 27.52
CA SER A 176 -7.16 -3.45 28.30
C SER A 176 -8.53 -2.87 28.65
N VAL A 177 -9.52 -3.00 27.75
CA VAL A 177 -10.87 -2.39 27.95
C VAL A 177 -11.92 -3.41 28.38
N ARG A 178 -11.68 -4.70 28.16
CA ARG A 178 -12.56 -5.84 28.51
C ARG A 178 -11.75 -7.07 28.91
N PRO A 179 -11.17 -7.11 30.12
CA PRO A 179 -10.23 -8.16 30.51
C PRO A 179 -10.84 -9.58 30.57
N GLU A 180 -12.17 -9.70 30.59
CA GLU A 180 -12.89 -10.99 30.59
C GLU A 180 -13.74 -11.17 29.31
N ALA A 181 -13.36 -10.53 28.21
CA ALA A 181 -14.10 -10.52 26.96
C ALA A 181 -14.42 -11.93 26.44
N LYS A 182 -15.64 -12.10 25.97
CA LYS A 182 -16.10 -13.24 25.18
C LYS A 182 -16.12 -12.81 23.71
N VAL A 183 -15.16 -13.30 22.92
CA VAL A 183 -14.96 -12.81 21.56
C VAL A 183 -15.63 -13.75 20.56
N GLY A 184 -16.50 -13.19 19.71
CA GLY A 184 -16.98 -13.82 18.48
C GLY A 184 -16.20 -13.28 17.28
N ILE A 185 -15.78 -14.14 16.37
CA ILE A 185 -15.01 -13.76 15.17
C ILE A 185 -15.74 -14.17 13.91
N LEU A 186 -15.88 -13.24 12.96
CA LEU A 186 -16.18 -13.53 11.57
C LEU A 186 -14.92 -13.32 10.73
N TYR A 187 -14.55 -14.31 9.92
CA TYR A 187 -13.38 -14.16 9.05
C TYR A 187 -13.59 -14.79 7.67
N GLN A 188 -12.93 -14.20 6.66
CA GLN A 188 -12.88 -14.75 5.30
C GLN A 188 -12.14 -16.09 5.31
N ASN A 189 -12.71 -17.10 4.69
CA ASN A 189 -12.23 -18.49 4.72
C ASN A 189 -11.05 -18.71 3.75
N ASP A 190 -10.03 -17.89 3.87
CA ASP A 190 -8.79 -18.04 3.11
C ASP A 190 -7.56 -17.64 3.97
N ASP A 191 -6.39 -17.52 3.33
CA ASP A 191 -5.15 -17.14 4.00
C ASP A 191 -5.22 -15.76 4.65
N PHE A 192 -6.03 -14.82 4.12
CA PHE A 192 -6.24 -13.50 4.71
C PHE A 192 -6.85 -13.63 6.11
N GLY A 193 -8.01 -14.27 6.23
CA GLY A 193 -8.70 -14.38 7.51
C GLY A 193 -7.93 -15.22 8.53
N ARG A 194 -7.27 -16.29 8.08
CA ARG A 194 -6.52 -17.19 8.97
C ARG A 194 -5.28 -16.54 9.58
N ASP A 195 -4.63 -15.61 8.87
CA ASP A 195 -3.39 -14.98 9.34
C ASP A 195 -3.62 -14.04 10.55
N PHE A 196 -4.86 -13.60 10.77
CA PHE A 196 -5.24 -12.84 11.98
C PHE A 196 -5.50 -13.73 13.20
N LEU A 197 -6.05 -14.93 13.01
CA LEU A 197 -6.60 -15.75 14.11
C LEU A 197 -5.54 -16.19 15.12
N GLY A 198 -4.47 -16.79 14.65
CA GLY A 198 -3.41 -17.34 15.51
C GLY A 198 -2.82 -16.28 16.44
N PRO A 199 -2.30 -15.17 15.91
CA PRO A 199 -1.74 -14.07 16.67
C PRO A 199 -2.73 -13.43 17.64
N PHE A 200 -4.01 -13.23 17.23
CA PHE A 200 -5.05 -12.69 18.10
C PHE A 200 -5.31 -13.59 19.30
N LYS A 201 -5.60 -14.88 19.06
CA LYS A 201 -5.87 -15.88 20.10
C LYS A 201 -4.68 -16.07 21.05
N LYS A 202 -3.47 -16.12 20.47
CA LYS A 202 -2.25 -16.23 21.29
C LYS A 202 -2.09 -15.04 22.23
N THR A 203 -2.32 -13.82 21.75
CA THR A 203 -2.18 -12.61 22.57
C THR A 203 -3.19 -12.58 23.71
N LEU A 204 -4.44 -13.00 23.48
CA LEU A 204 -5.43 -13.14 24.53
C LEU A 204 -4.99 -14.17 25.60
N ALA A 205 -4.45 -15.31 25.17
CA ALA A 205 -3.96 -16.36 26.06
C ALA A 205 -2.74 -15.91 26.87
N ASP A 206 -1.76 -15.24 26.23
CA ASP A 206 -0.57 -14.71 26.90
C ASP A 206 -0.92 -13.65 27.97
N ALA A 207 -2.06 -12.94 27.81
CA ALA A 207 -2.59 -11.98 28.78
C ALA A 207 -3.36 -12.63 29.96
N GLY A 208 -3.27 -13.95 30.12
CA GLY A 208 -3.89 -14.69 31.21
C GLY A 208 -5.19 -15.42 30.86
N GLY A 209 -5.64 -15.34 29.58
CA GLY A 209 -6.72 -16.18 29.02
C GLY A 209 -8.14 -15.91 29.56
N LYS A 210 -8.37 -14.89 30.36
CA LYS A 210 -9.72 -14.52 30.81
C LYS A 210 -10.55 -14.02 29.63
N ALA A 211 -9.99 -13.11 28.83
CA ALA A 211 -10.53 -12.78 27.50
C ALA A 211 -10.21 -13.94 26.54
N HIS A 212 -11.22 -14.46 25.85
CA HIS A 212 -11.05 -15.62 24.97
C HIS A 212 -12.07 -15.66 23.84
N VAL A 213 -11.73 -16.37 22.77
CA VAL A 213 -12.62 -16.61 21.63
C VAL A 213 -13.59 -17.72 21.99
N ILE A 214 -14.89 -17.43 21.92
CA ILE A 214 -15.96 -18.39 22.21
C ILE A 214 -16.63 -18.95 20.96
N MET A 215 -16.56 -18.20 19.82
CA MET A 215 -17.16 -18.62 18.57
C MET A 215 -16.39 -18.05 17.38
N GLU A 216 -16.17 -18.89 16.39
CA GLU A 216 -15.62 -18.53 15.08
C GLU A 216 -16.62 -18.87 13.98
N GLN A 217 -16.85 -17.95 13.06
CA GLN A 217 -17.68 -18.13 11.88
C GLN A 217 -16.86 -17.73 10.63
N THR A 218 -17.03 -18.49 9.55
CA THR A 218 -16.37 -18.20 8.29
C THR A 218 -17.37 -17.81 7.21
N TYR A 219 -16.88 -17.12 6.21
CA TYR A 219 -17.59 -16.89 4.96
C TYR A 219 -16.62 -17.01 3.79
N ASP A 220 -17.12 -17.39 2.64
CA ASP A 220 -16.38 -17.33 1.38
C ASP A 220 -16.71 -16.03 0.64
N LEU A 221 -15.74 -15.46 -0.08
CA LEU A 221 -15.93 -14.17 -0.76
C LEU A 221 -17.08 -14.22 -1.78
N THR A 222 -17.44 -15.40 -2.25
CA THR A 222 -18.57 -15.65 -3.15
C THR A 222 -19.92 -15.77 -2.46
N ASP A 223 -19.95 -15.80 -1.13
CA ASP A 223 -21.21 -15.89 -0.39
C ASP A 223 -22.06 -14.66 -0.63
N PRO A 224 -23.35 -14.80 -0.93
CA PRO A 224 -24.23 -13.67 -1.21
C PRO A 224 -24.47 -12.80 0.04
N THR A 225 -24.43 -13.40 1.24
CA THR A 225 -24.69 -12.75 2.53
C THR A 225 -23.96 -13.47 3.65
N VAL A 226 -23.76 -12.78 4.77
CA VAL A 226 -23.19 -13.32 6.03
C VAL A 226 -24.21 -13.36 7.18
N ASP A 227 -25.50 -13.33 6.84
CA ASP A 227 -26.58 -13.17 7.83
C ASP A 227 -26.63 -14.32 8.85
N SER A 228 -26.50 -15.58 8.41
CA SER A 228 -26.50 -16.74 9.29
C SER A 228 -25.34 -16.73 10.27
N GLN A 229 -24.16 -16.34 9.81
CA GLN A 229 -22.98 -16.20 10.65
C GLN A 229 -23.21 -15.15 11.75
N LEU A 230 -23.80 -13.99 11.39
CA LEU A 230 -24.08 -12.92 12.36
C LEU A 230 -25.17 -13.32 13.35
N ILE A 231 -26.20 -14.06 12.95
CA ILE A 231 -27.22 -14.60 13.85
C ILE A 231 -26.56 -15.54 14.87
N ASN A 232 -25.69 -16.45 14.42
CA ASN A 232 -24.98 -17.38 15.30
C ASN A 232 -24.09 -16.63 16.31
N LEU A 233 -23.31 -15.66 15.82
CA LEU A 233 -22.42 -14.84 16.64
C LEU A 233 -23.21 -14.02 17.68
N SER A 234 -24.33 -13.40 17.29
CA SER A 234 -25.15 -12.60 18.21
C SER A 234 -25.78 -13.44 19.32
N ASN A 235 -26.12 -14.70 19.04
CA ASN A 235 -26.71 -15.64 20.01
C ASN A 235 -25.67 -16.37 20.89
N SER A 236 -24.37 -16.22 20.59
CA SER A 236 -23.29 -16.92 21.30
C SER A 236 -23.01 -16.40 22.71
N GLY A 237 -23.49 -15.19 23.01
CA GLY A 237 -23.11 -14.46 24.22
C GLY A 237 -21.79 -13.71 24.10
N ALA A 238 -21.24 -13.54 22.89
CA ALA A 238 -20.07 -12.72 22.64
C ALA A 238 -20.37 -11.24 22.91
N ASP A 239 -19.49 -10.59 23.65
CA ASP A 239 -19.53 -9.16 23.97
C ASP A 239 -18.49 -8.34 23.21
N VAL A 240 -17.61 -9.03 22.48
CA VAL A 240 -16.67 -8.47 21.49
C VAL A 240 -16.90 -9.17 20.16
N PHE A 241 -16.97 -8.40 19.08
CA PHE A 241 -17.07 -8.90 17.70
C PHE A 241 -15.84 -8.47 16.89
N TYR A 242 -15.01 -9.42 16.50
CA TYR A 242 -13.90 -9.14 15.58
C TYR A 242 -14.32 -9.49 14.16
N ASN A 243 -14.46 -8.47 13.34
CA ASN A 243 -14.86 -8.55 11.94
C ASN A 243 -13.63 -8.52 11.02
N ILE A 244 -13.17 -9.71 10.60
CA ILE A 244 -12.05 -9.93 9.67
C ILE A 244 -12.61 -10.25 8.29
N SER A 245 -13.33 -9.30 7.74
CA SER A 245 -13.98 -9.44 6.44
C SER A 245 -13.55 -8.35 5.46
N THR A 246 -13.93 -8.50 4.20
CA THR A 246 -13.58 -7.56 3.13
C THR A 246 -14.81 -7.11 2.34
N GLY A 247 -14.75 -5.91 1.79
CA GLY A 247 -15.71 -5.39 0.84
C GLY A 247 -17.16 -5.48 1.31
N LYS A 248 -18.01 -6.16 0.52
CA LYS A 248 -19.45 -6.31 0.77
C LYS A 248 -19.74 -7.02 2.10
N ALA A 249 -18.99 -8.07 2.43
CA ALA A 249 -19.20 -8.82 3.67
C ALA A 249 -19.00 -7.95 4.91
N SER A 250 -18.05 -6.99 4.88
CA SER A 250 -17.83 -6.05 5.99
C SER A 250 -19.03 -5.15 6.22
N SER A 251 -19.56 -4.53 5.16
CA SER A 251 -20.74 -3.67 5.30
C SER A 251 -22.00 -4.46 5.69
N GLN A 252 -22.17 -5.68 5.18
CA GLN A 252 -23.28 -6.56 5.57
C GLN A 252 -23.20 -6.96 7.03
N SER A 253 -22.01 -7.33 7.54
CA SER A 253 -21.83 -7.75 8.94
C SER A 253 -22.17 -6.61 9.91
N ILE A 254 -21.69 -5.39 9.62
CA ILE A 254 -21.95 -4.22 10.46
C ILE A 254 -23.45 -3.90 10.49
N ARG A 255 -24.11 -3.90 9.35
CA ARG A 255 -25.55 -3.66 9.22
C ARG A 255 -26.34 -4.73 9.95
N LYS A 256 -26.00 -6.00 9.73
CA LYS A 256 -26.71 -7.13 10.32
C LYS A 256 -26.59 -7.15 11.84
N ALA A 257 -25.43 -6.83 12.40
CA ALA A 257 -25.26 -6.70 13.85
C ALA A 257 -26.22 -5.62 14.44
N ALA A 258 -26.35 -4.49 13.75
CA ALA A 258 -27.29 -3.42 14.13
C ALA A 258 -28.78 -3.85 14.02
N GLU A 259 -29.16 -4.52 12.93
CA GLU A 259 -30.52 -5.07 12.71
C GLU A 259 -30.92 -6.07 13.80
N LEU A 260 -29.97 -6.90 14.26
CA LEU A 260 -30.19 -7.85 15.37
C LEU A 260 -30.21 -7.19 16.74
N GLY A 261 -29.96 -5.87 16.83
CA GLY A 261 -29.81 -5.18 18.10
C GLY A 261 -28.58 -5.64 18.91
N TRP A 262 -27.65 -6.37 18.29
CA TRP A 262 -26.43 -6.84 18.93
C TRP A 262 -25.43 -5.68 19.05
N LYS A 263 -24.97 -5.40 20.28
CA LYS A 263 -24.12 -4.23 20.59
C LYS A 263 -22.79 -4.64 21.25
N PRO A 264 -21.98 -5.49 20.62
CA PRO A 264 -20.66 -5.83 21.14
C PRO A 264 -19.68 -4.65 20.96
N LEU A 265 -18.52 -4.72 21.60
CA LEU A 265 -17.36 -3.96 21.16
C LEU A 265 -16.96 -4.49 19.78
N GLN A 266 -17.13 -3.70 18.71
CA GLN A 266 -16.79 -4.15 17.36
C GLN A 266 -15.35 -3.76 17.01
N LEU A 267 -14.56 -4.74 16.57
CA LEU A 267 -13.26 -4.56 15.95
C LEU A 267 -13.39 -4.82 14.45
N LEU A 268 -12.73 -4.01 13.63
CA LEU A 268 -12.74 -4.14 12.16
C LEU A 268 -11.31 -4.19 11.64
N SER A 269 -11.03 -5.11 10.71
CA SER A 269 -9.73 -5.15 10.04
C SER A 269 -9.45 -3.87 9.25
N ALA A 270 -8.21 -3.39 9.30
CA ALA A 270 -7.78 -2.11 8.70
C ALA A 270 -8.11 -2.00 7.20
N GLY A 271 -8.05 -3.12 6.48
CA GLY A 271 -8.41 -3.19 5.05
C GLY A 271 -9.88 -2.89 4.74
N SER A 272 -10.76 -2.83 5.75
CA SER A 272 -12.20 -2.58 5.61
C SER A 272 -12.69 -1.30 6.28
N THR A 273 -11.79 -0.43 6.69
CA THR A 273 -12.12 0.83 7.39
C THR A 273 -12.49 2.00 6.47
N GLY A 274 -12.44 1.80 5.15
CA GLY A 274 -12.72 2.84 4.18
C GLY A 274 -14.17 3.36 4.21
N ARG A 275 -14.35 4.68 3.99
CA ARG A 275 -15.66 5.34 4.04
C ARG A 275 -16.71 4.69 3.17
N SER A 276 -16.35 4.20 1.96
CA SER A 276 -17.30 3.52 1.08
C SER A 276 -17.91 2.26 1.69
N ILE A 277 -17.13 1.50 2.48
CA ILE A 277 -17.60 0.31 3.20
C ILE A 277 -18.50 0.72 4.37
N LEU A 278 -18.07 1.72 5.16
CA LEU A 278 -18.83 2.20 6.32
C LEU A 278 -20.14 2.91 5.89
N SER A 279 -20.11 3.66 4.80
CA SER A 279 -21.31 4.27 4.20
C SER A 279 -22.32 3.21 3.76
N ALA A 280 -21.85 2.14 3.08
CA ALA A 280 -22.71 1.03 2.67
C ALA A 280 -23.30 0.25 3.86
N ALA A 281 -22.60 0.25 5.01
CA ALA A 281 -23.11 -0.31 6.27
C ALA A 281 -24.13 0.61 6.97
N GLY A 282 -24.06 1.91 6.68
CA GLY A 282 -24.68 3.00 7.43
C GLY A 282 -23.75 3.52 8.53
N PHE A 283 -23.36 4.79 8.47
CA PHE A 283 -22.40 5.38 9.41
C PHE A 283 -22.80 5.24 10.88
N GLU A 284 -24.10 5.37 11.18
CA GLU A 284 -24.61 5.18 12.55
C GLU A 284 -24.42 3.73 13.03
N ASN A 285 -24.57 2.73 12.16
CA ASN A 285 -24.36 1.33 12.49
C ASN A 285 -22.86 1.03 12.74
N ALA A 286 -21.98 1.80 12.11
CA ALA A 286 -20.52 1.66 12.24
C ALA A 286 -19.95 2.45 13.45
N LYS A 287 -20.77 3.26 14.14
CA LYS A 287 -20.34 4.08 15.26
C LYS A 287 -19.75 3.24 16.40
N LYS A 288 -18.61 3.68 16.94
CA LYS A 288 -17.84 3.01 17.98
C LYS A 288 -17.05 1.76 17.51
N ILE A 289 -16.99 1.47 16.22
CA ILE A 289 -16.06 0.46 15.70
C ILE A 289 -14.63 0.90 16.00
N VAL A 290 -13.83 -0.03 16.50
CA VAL A 290 -12.41 0.13 16.75
C VAL A 290 -11.61 -0.52 15.62
N ALA A 291 -10.61 0.16 15.11
CA ALA A 291 -9.72 -0.37 14.08
C ALA A 291 -8.32 0.21 14.21
N ILE A 292 -7.37 -0.43 13.54
CA ILE A 292 -6.05 0.14 13.29
C ILE A 292 -6.15 1.09 12.10
N ARG A 293 -5.55 2.29 12.26
CA ARG A 293 -5.46 3.27 11.18
C ARG A 293 -4.00 3.63 10.91
N TYR A 294 -3.69 3.81 9.64
CA TYR A 294 -2.40 4.25 9.11
C TYR A 294 -2.57 5.20 7.93
N ALA A 295 -3.80 5.34 7.42
CA ALA A 295 -4.11 6.07 6.20
C ALA A 295 -5.17 7.15 6.45
N LYS A 296 -5.06 8.26 5.70
CA LYS A 296 -6.05 9.33 5.62
C LYS A 296 -7.26 8.86 4.78
N ASP A 297 -8.42 9.46 5.03
CA ASP A 297 -9.60 9.35 4.19
C ASP A 297 -9.78 10.67 3.42
N ALA A 298 -9.54 10.66 2.10
CA ALA A 298 -9.52 11.89 1.27
C ALA A 298 -10.83 12.69 1.32
N GLY A 299 -11.99 12.01 1.45
CA GLY A 299 -13.31 12.65 1.51
C GLY A 299 -13.66 13.28 2.86
N VAL A 300 -12.81 13.17 3.88
CA VAL A 300 -13.10 13.73 5.21
C VAL A 300 -12.73 15.22 5.27
N PRO A 301 -13.62 16.09 5.81
CA PRO A 301 -13.41 17.54 5.82
C PRO A 301 -12.08 17.99 6.45
N ARG A 302 -11.53 17.28 7.44
CA ARG A 302 -10.27 17.64 8.09
C ARG A 302 -9.07 17.59 7.11
N TRP A 303 -9.12 16.78 6.06
CA TRP A 303 -8.07 16.63 5.07
C TRP A 303 -8.27 17.51 3.83
N LYS A 304 -9.34 18.28 3.76
CA LYS A 304 -9.71 19.06 2.57
C LYS A 304 -8.60 19.99 2.05
N ASN A 305 -7.79 20.53 2.95
CA ASN A 305 -6.68 21.44 2.63
C ASN A 305 -5.31 20.76 2.74
N ASP A 306 -5.26 19.45 2.93
CA ASP A 306 -4.02 18.68 2.93
C ASP A 306 -3.44 18.63 1.50
N PRO A 307 -2.17 19.06 1.28
CA PRO A 307 -1.59 19.13 -0.06
C PRO A 307 -1.58 17.80 -0.80
N GLU A 308 -1.44 16.69 -0.09
CA GLU A 308 -1.40 15.34 -0.66
C GLU A 308 -2.80 14.89 -1.11
N VAL A 309 -3.81 15.18 -0.31
CA VAL A 309 -5.22 14.96 -0.68
C VAL A 309 -5.61 15.85 -1.86
N MET A 310 -5.17 17.13 -1.88
CA MET A 310 -5.39 18.01 -3.02
C MET A 310 -4.72 17.48 -4.30
N GLY A 311 -3.55 16.87 -4.20
CA GLY A 311 -2.87 16.21 -5.32
C GLY A 311 -3.69 15.05 -5.90
N PHE A 312 -4.24 14.20 -5.03
CA PHE A 312 -5.16 13.14 -5.45
C PHE A 312 -6.44 13.68 -6.09
N GLU A 313 -7.05 14.71 -5.48
CA GLU A 313 -8.27 15.33 -6.02
C GLU A 313 -8.04 15.97 -7.40
N ALA A 314 -6.87 16.54 -7.65
CA ALA A 314 -6.50 17.05 -8.98
C ALA A 314 -6.42 15.92 -10.01
N LEU A 315 -5.75 14.81 -9.68
CA LEU A 315 -5.70 13.61 -10.52
C LEU A 315 -7.12 13.08 -10.78
N ARG A 316 -7.90 12.89 -9.71
CA ARG A 316 -9.25 12.34 -9.79
C ARG A 316 -10.16 13.15 -10.71
N LYS A 317 -10.18 14.46 -10.55
CA LYS A 317 -11.01 15.35 -11.37
C LYS A 317 -10.65 15.31 -12.85
N GLN A 318 -9.39 15.18 -13.17
CA GLN A 318 -8.90 15.24 -14.56
C GLN A 318 -8.98 13.87 -15.25
N TYR A 319 -8.62 12.78 -14.58
CA TYR A 319 -8.46 11.47 -15.19
C TYR A 319 -9.50 10.43 -14.75
N LEU A 320 -10.18 10.64 -13.62
CA LEU A 320 -11.10 9.70 -12.99
C LEU A 320 -12.39 10.39 -12.51
N PRO A 321 -13.09 11.17 -13.37
CA PRO A 321 -14.23 12.00 -12.93
C PRO A 321 -15.38 11.19 -12.31
N ASN A 322 -15.50 9.91 -12.65
CA ASN A 322 -16.54 9.00 -12.16
C ASN A 322 -16.14 8.26 -10.86
N VAL A 323 -14.93 8.49 -10.32
CA VAL A 323 -14.55 7.93 -9.02
C VAL A 323 -15.02 8.84 -7.91
N ASP A 324 -15.74 8.27 -6.95
CA ASP A 324 -16.24 8.98 -5.78
C ASP A 324 -15.07 9.59 -4.99
N PRO A 325 -15.12 10.90 -4.63
CA PRO A 325 -14.11 11.52 -3.78
C PRO A 325 -13.94 10.83 -2.41
N ASP A 326 -15.00 10.19 -1.89
CA ASP A 326 -14.97 9.42 -0.64
C ASP A 326 -14.36 8.01 -0.81
N ASN A 327 -13.90 7.66 -2.01
CA ASN A 327 -13.33 6.34 -2.25
C ASN A 327 -11.91 6.22 -1.69
N THR A 328 -11.80 5.80 -0.44
CA THR A 328 -10.51 5.60 0.26
C THR A 328 -9.59 4.60 -0.43
N ILE A 329 -10.16 3.59 -1.11
CA ILE A 329 -9.36 2.60 -1.86
C ILE A 329 -8.67 3.27 -3.05
N ALA A 330 -9.36 4.21 -3.71
CA ALA A 330 -8.77 4.99 -4.79
C ALA A 330 -7.61 5.86 -4.29
N TYR A 331 -7.76 6.49 -3.12
CA TYR A 331 -6.69 7.29 -2.52
C TYR A 331 -5.48 6.44 -2.13
N ALA A 332 -5.70 5.24 -1.58
CA ALA A 332 -4.62 4.29 -1.32
C ALA A 332 -3.89 3.88 -2.60
N GLY A 333 -4.64 3.61 -3.69
CA GLY A 333 -4.06 3.32 -5.01
C GLY A 333 -3.18 4.46 -5.55
N TYR A 334 -3.60 5.71 -5.34
CA TYR A 334 -2.80 6.90 -5.66
C TYR A 334 -1.48 6.91 -4.88
N GLY A 335 -1.53 6.75 -3.56
CA GLY A 335 -0.34 6.73 -2.73
C GLY A 335 0.64 5.61 -3.11
N GLN A 336 0.13 4.43 -3.46
CA GLN A 336 0.98 3.33 -3.94
C GLN A 336 1.61 3.62 -5.31
N ALA A 337 0.87 4.23 -6.24
CA ALA A 337 1.40 4.62 -7.53
C ALA A 337 2.49 5.69 -7.40
N VAL A 338 2.31 6.69 -6.50
CA VAL A 338 3.35 7.67 -6.15
C VAL A 338 4.58 6.98 -5.57
N THR A 339 4.39 6.02 -4.67
CA THR A 339 5.49 5.26 -4.05
C THR A 339 6.25 4.44 -5.10
N MET A 340 5.55 3.78 -6.03
CA MET A 340 6.20 3.03 -7.11
C MET A 340 6.98 3.95 -8.06
N ALA A 341 6.43 5.12 -8.39
CA ALA A 341 7.14 6.12 -9.18
C ALA A 341 8.43 6.60 -8.49
N GLU A 342 8.40 6.77 -7.16
CA GLU A 342 9.61 7.13 -6.39
C GLU A 342 10.65 6.01 -6.40
N ILE A 343 10.25 4.73 -6.26
CA ILE A 343 11.15 3.59 -6.40
C ILE A 343 11.85 3.61 -7.75
N LEU A 344 11.09 3.78 -8.84
CA LEU A 344 11.64 3.85 -10.19
C LEU A 344 12.53 5.07 -10.39
N ARG A 345 12.18 6.23 -9.82
CA ARG A 345 12.98 7.45 -9.88
C ARG A 345 14.35 7.26 -9.21
N ARG A 346 14.38 6.55 -8.07
CA ARG A 346 15.61 6.22 -7.34
C ARG A 346 16.52 5.28 -8.13
N CYS A 347 15.97 4.48 -9.03
CA CYS A 347 16.78 3.61 -9.89
C CYS A 347 17.63 4.38 -10.90
N GLY A 348 17.24 5.60 -11.28
CA GLY A 348 17.97 6.39 -12.28
C GLY A 348 18.09 5.66 -13.62
N ASP A 349 19.33 5.52 -14.09
CA ASP A 349 19.66 4.80 -15.33
C ASP A 349 19.98 3.31 -15.13
N GLU A 350 19.91 2.81 -13.91
CA GLU A 350 20.03 1.39 -13.59
C GLU A 350 18.65 0.77 -13.33
N LEU A 351 17.89 0.51 -14.39
CA LEU A 351 16.55 -0.09 -14.32
C LEU A 351 16.64 -1.61 -14.44
N THR A 352 17.37 -2.23 -13.51
CA THR A 352 17.43 -3.67 -13.32
C THR A 352 16.45 -4.10 -12.22
N ARG A 353 15.94 -5.34 -12.28
CA ARG A 353 15.07 -5.90 -11.27
C ARG A 353 15.71 -5.90 -9.87
N GLU A 354 17.00 -6.20 -9.80
CA GLU A 354 17.78 -6.16 -8.56
C GLU A 354 17.82 -4.73 -7.98
N ASN A 355 18.05 -3.71 -8.82
CA ASN A 355 18.08 -2.33 -8.33
C ASN A 355 16.68 -1.83 -7.96
N VAL A 356 15.63 -2.21 -8.70
CA VAL A 356 14.23 -1.91 -8.32
C VAL A 356 13.91 -2.50 -6.94
N LEU A 357 14.27 -3.76 -6.70
CA LEU A 357 14.11 -4.40 -5.39
C LEU A 357 14.94 -3.69 -4.31
N LYS A 358 16.20 -3.35 -4.61
CA LYS A 358 17.09 -2.62 -3.69
C LYS A 358 16.50 -1.28 -3.29
N GLN A 359 15.97 -0.49 -4.24
CA GLN A 359 15.34 0.80 -3.94
C GLN A 359 14.05 0.64 -3.13
N ALA A 360 13.25 -0.39 -3.42
CA ALA A 360 12.05 -0.71 -2.64
C ALA A 360 12.41 -1.11 -1.19
N ALA A 361 13.40 -1.99 -1.00
CA ALA A 361 13.87 -2.44 0.32
C ALA A 361 14.59 -1.34 1.12
N ASN A 362 14.87 -0.18 0.53
CA ASN A 362 15.46 0.98 1.19
C ASN A 362 14.49 2.17 1.31
N LEU A 363 13.18 1.92 1.27
CA LEU A 363 12.16 2.92 1.59
C LEU A 363 12.02 3.10 3.11
N HIS A 364 13.13 3.39 3.79
CA HIS A 364 13.09 3.68 5.21
C HIS A 364 12.73 5.14 5.46
N GLY A 365 11.74 5.37 6.33
CA GLY A 365 11.23 6.71 6.63
C GLY A 365 10.52 7.40 5.47
N PHE A 366 10.09 6.66 4.46
CA PHE A 366 9.38 7.24 3.31
C PHE A 366 7.89 7.43 3.63
N HIS A 367 7.45 8.69 3.66
CA HIS A 367 6.04 9.04 3.80
C HIS A 367 5.33 8.96 2.44
N SER A 368 4.31 8.13 2.35
CA SER A 368 3.45 8.03 1.17
C SER A 368 2.23 8.96 1.31
N PRO A 369 1.77 9.62 0.24
CA PRO A 369 0.72 10.64 0.33
C PRO A 369 -0.56 10.24 1.05
N PHE A 370 -0.89 8.96 1.07
CA PHE A 370 -2.11 8.50 1.74
C PHE A 370 -1.93 8.18 3.23
N PHE A 371 -0.72 8.26 3.77
CA PHE A 371 -0.45 7.95 5.16
C PHE A 371 -0.88 9.07 6.12
N LEU A 372 -1.23 8.67 7.34
CA LEU A 372 -1.35 9.61 8.46
C LEU A 372 0.02 10.19 8.81
N ASP A 373 0.02 11.38 9.41
CA ASP A 373 1.25 12.01 9.87
C ASP A 373 2.03 11.07 10.80
N GLY A 374 3.34 10.98 10.58
CA GLY A 374 4.24 10.10 11.31
C GLY A 374 4.22 8.63 10.87
N VAL A 375 3.35 8.24 9.97
CA VAL A 375 3.39 6.91 9.34
C VAL A 375 4.32 6.94 8.14
N THR A 376 5.21 5.95 8.04
CA THR A 376 6.18 5.81 6.96
C THR A 376 6.27 4.35 6.51
N TYR A 377 6.73 4.14 5.28
CA TYR A 377 7.31 2.87 4.92
C TYR A 377 8.67 2.73 5.58
N ASP A 378 8.93 1.57 6.19
CA ASP A 378 10.12 1.31 7.01
C ASP A 378 10.86 0.03 6.60
N TYR A 379 10.79 -0.31 5.30
CA TYR A 379 11.49 -1.48 4.79
C TYR A 379 13.01 -1.35 4.94
N THR A 380 13.62 -2.49 5.28
CA THR A 380 15.08 -2.69 5.19
C THR A 380 15.36 -3.97 4.40
N PRO A 381 16.59 -4.20 3.93
CA PRO A 381 16.94 -5.42 3.21
C PRO A 381 16.66 -6.72 3.98
N ASP A 382 16.66 -6.66 5.31
CA ASP A 382 16.49 -7.81 6.21
C ASP A 382 15.10 -7.86 6.88
N ASP A 383 14.27 -6.81 6.71
CA ASP A 383 12.94 -6.71 7.33
C ASP A 383 11.97 -5.99 6.38
N TYR A 384 11.04 -6.76 5.82
CA TYR A 384 9.99 -6.26 4.92
C TYR A 384 8.70 -5.87 5.65
N THR A 385 8.78 -5.55 6.94
CA THR A 385 7.67 -4.94 7.67
C THR A 385 7.39 -3.55 7.07
N PRO A 386 6.21 -3.33 6.48
CA PRO A 386 5.95 -2.08 5.75
C PRO A 386 5.90 -0.87 6.66
N MET A 387 5.19 -0.98 7.77
CA MET A 387 4.90 0.12 8.69
C MET A 387 5.06 -0.36 10.13
N LYS A 388 5.75 0.45 10.94
CA LYS A 388 5.97 0.21 12.37
C LYS A 388 5.14 1.17 13.25
N THR A 389 4.61 2.24 12.65
CA THR A 389 3.78 3.24 13.30
C THR A 389 2.33 3.04 12.89
N LEU A 390 1.45 2.72 13.83
CA LEU A 390 0.03 2.49 13.64
C LEU A 390 -0.77 3.20 14.73
N TYR A 391 -2.04 3.48 14.49
CA TYR A 391 -2.92 4.15 15.46
C TYR A 391 -4.16 3.33 15.72
N ILE A 392 -4.56 3.18 16.99
CA ILE A 392 -5.91 2.73 17.33
C ILE A 392 -6.86 3.91 17.08
N SER A 393 -7.98 3.64 16.45
CA SER A 393 -8.96 4.66 16.15
C SER A 393 -10.37 4.15 16.36
N ILE A 394 -11.28 5.06 16.71
CA ILE A 394 -12.70 4.78 16.98
C ILE A 394 -13.53 5.58 15.97
N PHE A 395 -14.43 4.92 15.27
CA PHE A 395 -15.33 5.62 14.35
C PHE A 395 -16.44 6.35 15.12
N ASN A 396 -16.55 7.67 14.92
CA ASN A 396 -17.52 8.50 15.65
C ASN A 396 -18.87 8.67 14.94
N GLY A 397 -19.03 8.06 13.76
CA GLY A 397 -20.23 8.18 12.91
C GLY A 397 -20.02 9.12 11.70
N GLN A 398 -18.91 9.82 11.63
CA GLN A 398 -18.55 10.70 10.52
C GLN A 398 -17.09 10.49 10.08
N ASP A 399 -16.20 10.30 11.04
CA ASP A 399 -14.78 10.18 10.86
C ASP A 399 -14.16 9.29 11.94
N TRP A 400 -12.88 9.03 11.84
CA TRP A 400 -12.11 8.28 12.81
C TRP A 400 -11.48 9.20 13.84
N ASP A 401 -11.79 9.00 15.10
CA ASP A 401 -11.06 9.60 16.22
C ASP A 401 -9.76 8.79 16.39
N ILE A 402 -8.66 9.37 15.91
CA ILE A 402 -7.34 8.74 15.90
C ILE A 402 -6.69 8.98 17.27
N SER A 403 -6.09 7.95 17.87
CA SER A 403 -5.37 8.09 19.13
C SER A 403 -4.19 9.07 19.00
N ASP A 404 -3.93 9.86 20.07
CA ASP A 404 -2.83 10.83 20.08
C ASP A 404 -1.45 10.18 20.02
N LYS A 405 -1.35 8.93 20.45
CA LYS A 405 -0.11 8.18 20.49
C LYS A 405 -0.18 6.98 19.54
N PRO A 406 0.87 6.76 18.76
CA PRO A 406 0.96 5.54 18.00
C PRO A 406 1.04 4.32 18.90
N VAL A 407 0.64 3.19 18.36
CA VAL A 407 0.79 1.88 18.98
C VAL A 407 1.80 1.06 18.21
N THR A 408 2.64 0.37 18.93
CA THR A 408 3.60 -0.62 18.39
C THR A 408 3.24 -2.00 18.97
N GLU A 409 3.78 -3.04 18.37
CA GLU A 409 3.66 -4.41 18.92
C GLU A 409 4.11 -4.56 20.37
#